data_79dc3d48d386c7d58c02efe1b99be7bf
#
_entry.id   79dc3d48d386c7d58c02efe1b99be7bf
#
_cell.length_a   1.000
_cell.length_b   1.000
_cell.length_c   1.000
_cell.angle_alpha   90.00
_cell.angle_beta   90.00
_cell.angle_gamma   90.00
#
_symmetry.space_group_name_H-M   'P 1'
#
loop_
_entity.id
_entity.type
_entity.pdbx_description
1 polymer ?
#
loop_
_entity_poly.entity_id
_entity_poly.type
_entity_poly.pdbx_seq_one_letter_code
_entity_poly.pdbx_strand_id
1 'polypeptide(L)'
;MKSKIIIFLLLVLACAASHYSFAQSETHSQSQVHEATDASITSSKDTLILADSIIVIHTICAPICSSHVRVYNKEWKEIGVMKAPFQSAFPEAYIENNKVLWRDNDTQDYTPAY
;
A
#
# COMPACT_ATOMS: atom_id res chain seq x y z
N MET A 1 -26.68 19.48 -39.46
CA MET A 1 -26.48 18.17 -38.80
C MET A 1 -25.05 17.64 -38.91
N LYS A 2 -24.42 17.75 -40.06
CA LYS A 2 -23.05 17.26 -40.27
C LYS A 2 -22.00 18.00 -39.45
N SER A 3 -22.16 19.29 -39.20
CA SER A 3 -21.22 20.09 -38.43
C SER A 3 -21.19 19.72 -36.94
N LYS A 4 -22.29 19.29 -36.36
CA LYS A 4 -22.37 18.88 -34.98
C LYS A 4 -21.65 17.55 -34.71
N ILE A 5 -21.66 16.66 -35.65
CA ILE A 5 -20.98 15.37 -35.57
C ILE A 5 -19.47 15.57 -35.66
N ILE A 6 -18.99 16.47 -36.46
CA ILE A 6 -17.56 16.78 -36.58
C ILE A 6 -17.00 17.38 -35.31
N ILE A 7 -17.74 18.28 -34.66
CA ILE A 7 -17.33 18.90 -33.40
C ILE A 7 -17.23 17.84 -32.28
N PHE A 8 -18.17 16.92 -32.26
CA PHE A 8 -18.17 15.83 -31.27
C PHE A 8 -16.96 14.91 -31.45
N LEU A 9 -16.61 14.57 -32.66
CA LEU A 9 -15.43 13.75 -32.97
C LEU A 9 -14.13 14.42 -32.53
N LEU A 10 -14.01 15.72 -32.74
CA LEU A 10 -12.83 16.49 -32.32
C LEU A 10 -12.67 16.53 -30.81
N LEU A 11 -13.77 16.63 -30.06
CA LEU A 11 -13.75 16.61 -28.60
C LEU A 11 -13.29 15.26 -28.04
N VAL A 12 -13.73 14.17 -28.65
CA VAL A 12 -13.31 12.82 -28.23
C VAL A 12 -11.82 12.59 -28.47
N LEU A 13 -11.30 13.06 -29.57
CA LEU A 13 -9.86 12.96 -29.87
C LEU A 13 -9.01 13.78 -28.90
N ALA A 14 -9.43 14.95 -28.50
CA ALA A 14 -8.72 15.78 -27.54
C ALA A 14 -8.65 15.10 -26.15
N CYS A 15 -9.74 14.49 -25.70
CA CYS A 15 -9.75 13.74 -24.43
C CYS A 15 -8.81 12.53 -24.46
N ALA A 16 -8.75 11.80 -25.54
CA ALA A 16 -7.86 10.65 -25.67
C ALA A 16 -6.38 11.06 -25.58
N ALA A 17 -6.02 12.16 -26.21
CA ALA A 17 -4.65 12.67 -26.18
C ALA A 17 -4.23 13.11 -24.77
N SER A 18 -5.11 13.75 -24.00
CA SER A 18 -4.80 14.17 -22.64
C SER A 18 -4.61 12.98 -21.68
N HIS A 19 -5.37 11.95 -21.83
CA HIS A 19 -5.20 10.73 -21.02
C HIS A 19 -3.87 10.03 -21.30
N TYR A 20 -3.47 10.00 -22.54
CA TYR A 20 -2.22 9.37 -22.94
C TYR A 20 -1.00 10.08 -22.37
N SER A 21 -0.98 11.39 -22.38
CA SER A 21 0.11 12.19 -21.82
C SER A 21 0.24 12.03 -20.31
N PHE A 22 -0.86 11.93 -19.60
CA PHE A 22 -0.88 11.74 -18.16
C PHE A 22 -0.30 10.38 -17.75
N ALA A 23 -0.64 9.32 -18.45
CA ALA A 23 -0.13 7.98 -18.18
C ALA A 23 1.38 7.88 -18.37
N GLN A 24 1.93 8.51 -19.39
CA GLN A 24 3.37 8.53 -19.60
C GLN A 24 4.13 9.26 -18.51
N SER A 25 3.60 10.36 -18.01
CA SER A 25 4.21 11.14 -16.96
C SER A 25 4.32 10.35 -15.65
N GLU A 26 3.29 9.62 -15.30
CA GLU A 26 3.28 8.78 -14.10
C GLU A 26 4.31 7.65 -14.15
N THR A 27 4.37 6.96 -15.25
CA THR A 27 5.31 5.84 -15.42
C THR A 27 6.76 6.31 -15.31
N HIS A 28 7.07 7.45 -15.85
CA HIS A 28 8.42 7.98 -15.83
C HIS A 28 8.87 8.39 -14.43
N SER A 29 8.02 9.01 -13.64
CA SER A 29 8.38 9.42 -12.28
C SER A 29 8.56 8.24 -11.34
N GLN A 30 7.82 7.17 -11.51
CA GLN A 30 7.97 5.95 -10.70
C GLN A 30 9.32 5.27 -10.94
N SER A 31 9.77 5.17 -12.17
CA SER A 31 11.03 4.50 -12.47
C SER A 31 12.23 5.27 -11.93
N GLN A 32 12.20 6.58 -11.93
CA GLN A 32 13.28 7.39 -11.38
C GLN A 32 13.43 7.27 -9.88
N VAL A 33 12.32 7.26 -9.15
CA VAL A 33 12.34 7.13 -7.69
C VAL A 33 12.86 5.76 -7.28
N HIS A 34 12.57 4.74 -8.04
CA HIS A 34 12.99 3.38 -7.73
C HIS A 34 14.50 3.19 -7.88
N GLU A 35 15.11 3.82 -8.83
CA GLU A 35 16.56 3.72 -9.04
C GLU A 35 17.39 4.47 -7.99
N ALA A 36 16.86 5.56 -7.46
CA ALA A 36 17.57 6.37 -6.48
C ALA A 36 17.59 5.75 -5.09
N THR A 37 16.78 4.74 -4.83
CA THR A 37 16.63 4.15 -3.51
C THR A 37 17.57 2.96 -3.34
N ASP A 38 18.17 2.83 -2.20
CA ASP A 38 18.96 1.68 -1.87
C ASP A 38 18.17 0.38 -1.98
N ALA A 39 18.76 -0.64 -2.61
CA ALA A 39 18.14 -1.94 -2.78
C ALA A 39 17.82 -2.64 -1.45
N SER A 40 18.32 -2.12 -0.32
CA SER A 40 18.07 -2.66 1.01
C SER A 40 16.70 -2.29 1.59
N ILE A 41 15.99 -1.34 1.00
CA ILE A 41 14.68 -0.91 1.50
C ILE A 41 13.59 -1.61 0.71
N THR A 42 12.75 -2.39 1.40
CA THR A 42 11.58 -3.03 0.80
C THR A 42 10.32 -2.65 1.55
N SER A 43 9.19 -2.68 0.87
CA SER A 43 7.92 -2.37 1.47
C SER A 43 6.86 -3.34 0.93
N SER A 44 5.98 -3.79 1.81
CA SER A 44 4.90 -4.70 1.44
C SER A 44 3.61 -4.32 2.18
N LYS A 45 2.48 -4.69 1.59
CA LYS A 45 1.17 -4.52 2.21
C LYS A 45 0.42 -5.83 2.15
N ASP A 46 -0.14 -6.22 3.29
CA ASP A 46 -1.03 -7.37 3.41
C ASP A 46 -2.38 -6.91 3.94
N THR A 47 -3.43 -7.52 3.44
CA THR A 47 -4.80 -7.16 3.82
C THR A 47 -5.56 -8.38 4.32
N LEU A 48 -6.19 -8.24 5.48
CA LEU A 48 -7.06 -9.25 6.06
C LEU A 48 -8.48 -8.71 6.12
N ILE A 49 -9.40 -9.36 5.41
CA ILE A 49 -10.81 -8.96 5.37
C ILE A 49 -11.59 -9.82 6.35
N LEU A 50 -12.14 -9.18 7.37
CA LEU A 50 -13.01 -9.81 8.36
C LEU A 50 -14.47 -9.44 8.09
N ALA A 51 -15.39 -10.00 8.89
CA ALA A 51 -16.82 -9.79 8.68
C ALA A 51 -17.23 -8.31 8.78
N ASP A 52 -16.67 -7.57 9.71
CA ASP A 52 -17.03 -6.19 10.04
C ASP A 52 -15.87 -5.20 9.96
N SER A 53 -14.67 -5.65 9.60
CA SER A 53 -13.49 -4.77 9.52
C SER A 53 -12.50 -5.27 8.48
N ILE A 54 -11.59 -4.38 8.10
CA ILE A 54 -10.49 -4.66 7.18
C ILE A 54 -9.20 -4.25 7.87
N ILE A 55 -8.25 -5.16 7.97
CA ILE A 55 -6.95 -4.90 8.59
C ILE A 55 -5.90 -4.81 7.48
N VAL A 56 -5.14 -3.73 7.47
CA VAL A 56 -4.06 -3.52 6.50
C VAL A 56 -2.74 -3.44 7.24
N ILE A 57 -1.83 -4.33 6.91
CA ILE A 57 -0.47 -4.37 7.45
C ILE A 57 0.48 -3.79 6.42
N HIS A 58 1.18 -2.72 6.79
CA HIS A 58 2.22 -2.14 5.96
C HIS A 58 3.57 -2.40 6.63
N THR A 59 4.41 -3.21 6.00
CA THR A 59 5.73 -3.60 6.52
C THR A 59 6.83 -2.96 5.69
N ILE A 60 7.77 -2.34 6.38
CA ILE A 60 8.95 -1.74 5.78
C ILE A 60 10.19 -2.41 6.37
N CYS A 61 11.07 -2.87 5.50
CA CYS A 61 12.34 -3.50 5.88
C CYS A 61 13.50 -2.65 5.38
N ALA A 62 14.40 -2.17 6.30
CA ALA A 62 15.51 -1.30 5.96
C ALA A 62 16.72 -1.45 6.90
N PRO A 63 17.45 -2.55 6.94
CA PRO A 63 17.14 -3.94 6.60
C PRO A 63 16.21 -4.64 7.60
N ILE A 64 16.06 -4.12 8.81
CA ILE A 64 15.20 -4.70 9.84
C ILE A 64 13.76 -4.31 9.53
N CYS A 65 12.86 -5.27 9.61
CA CYS A 65 11.45 -5.07 9.28
C CYS A 65 10.67 -4.49 10.45
N SER A 66 9.76 -3.57 10.16
CA SER A 66 8.77 -3.10 11.10
C SER A 66 7.43 -2.89 10.40
N SER A 67 6.34 -3.07 11.13
CA SER A 67 4.99 -3.02 10.58
C SER A 67 4.15 -1.95 11.25
N HIS A 68 3.29 -1.32 10.44
CA HIS A 68 2.19 -0.48 10.90
C HIS A 68 0.89 -1.15 10.50
N VAL A 69 -0.02 -1.32 11.44
CA VAL A 69 -1.27 -2.02 11.24
C VAL A 69 -2.43 -1.06 11.47
N ARG A 70 -3.24 -0.84 10.45
CA ARG A 70 -4.41 0.02 10.49
C ARG A 70 -5.67 -0.79 10.31
N VAL A 71 -6.73 -0.41 11.00
CA VAL A 71 -8.02 -1.07 10.93
C VAL A 71 -9.01 -0.12 10.30
N TYR A 72 -9.75 -0.63 9.30
CA TYR A 72 -10.75 0.11 8.55
C TYR A 72 -12.11 -0.57 8.70
N ASN A 73 -13.18 0.21 8.57
CA ASN A 73 -14.52 -0.36 8.42
C ASN A 73 -14.74 -0.81 6.97
N LYS A 74 -15.91 -1.34 6.65
CA LYS A 74 -16.23 -1.83 5.30
C LYS A 74 -16.32 -0.73 4.25
N GLU A 75 -16.47 0.53 4.66
CA GLU A 75 -16.45 1.70 3.79
C GLU A 75 -15.04 2.29 3.61
N TRP A 76 -14.00 1.58 4.08
CA TRP A 76 -12.60 2.00 4.01
C TRP A 76 -12.29 3.26 4.80
N LYS A 77 -13.04 3.51 5.86
CA LYS A 77 -12.73 4.57 6.81
C LYS A 77 -11.88 3.99 7.93
N GLU A 78 -10.76 4.62 8.24
CA GLU A 78 -9.89 4.19 9.33
C GLU A 78 -10.60 4.33 10.68
N ILE A 79 -10.69 3.26 11.43
CA ILE A 79 -11.34 3.22 12.74
C ILE A 79 -10.37 2.97 13.88
N GLY A 80 -9.11 2.64 13.59
CA GLY A 80 -8.12 2.44 14.62
C GLY A 80 -6.78 2.00 14.09
N VAL A 81 -5.83 1.87 15.02
CA VAL A 81 -4.48 1.38 14.78
C VAL A 81 -4.24 0.22 15.74
N MET A 82 -3.71 -0.87 15.24
CA MET A 82 -3.36 -2.01 16.06
C MET A 82 -1.88 -1.89 16.45
N LYS A 83 -1.58 -2.06 17.73
CA LYS A 83 -0.21 -2.00 18.23
C LYS A 83 0.26 -3.39 18.67
N ALA A 84 1.57 -3.60 18.60
CA ALA A 84 2.16 -4.83 19.12
C ALA A 84 1.89 -4.99 20.62
N PRO A 85 1.67 -6.23 21.08
CA PRO A 85 1.42 -6.49 22.52
C PRO A 85 2.68 -6.43 23.39
N PHE A 86 3.78 -5.95 22.85
CA PHE A 86 5.06 -5.83 23.53
C PHE A 86 5.77 -4.56 23.08
N GLN A 87 6.78 -4.12 23.83
CA GLN A 87 7.62 -3.01 23.44
C GLN A 87 8.74 -3.49 22.54
N SER A 88 8.85 -2.89 21.35
CA SER A 88 9.92 -3.15 20.41
C SER A 88 10.11 -1.93 19.52
N ALA A 89 11.35 -1.66 19.14
CA ALA A 89 11.65 -0.65 18.14
C ALA A 89 11.25 -1.12 16.73
N PHE A 90 11.19 -2.44 16.52
CA PHE A 90 10.91 -3.05 15.22
C PHE A 90 9.89 -4.18 15.32
N PRO A 91 8.62 -3.85 15.68
CA PRO A 91 7.57 -4.87 15.71
C PRO A 91 7.11 -5.18 14.30
N GLU A 92 7.09 -6.44 13.94
CA GLU A 92 6.62 -6.89 12.64
C GLU A 92 5.33 -7.68 12.78
N ALA A 93 4.29 -7.31 12.01
CA ALA A 93 3.03 -8.01 11.97
C ALA A 93 2.91 -8.85 10.70
N TYR A 94 2.25 -9.98 10.79
CA TYR A 94 1.97 -10.85 9.66
C TYR A 94 0.62 -11.56 9.84
N ILE A 95 0.07 -12.05 8.75
CA ILE A 95 -1.22 -12.73 8.76
C ILE A 95 -1.00 -14.22 8.67
N GLU A 96 -1.59 -14.97 9.60
CA GLU A 96 -1.56 -16.42 9.60
C GLU A 96 -2.88 -16.94 10.18
N ASN A 97 -3.53 -17.87 9.51
CA ASN A 97 -4.81 -18.47 9.91
C ASN A 97 -5.88 -17.41 10.23
N ASN A 98 -6.03 -16.40 9.37
CA ASN A 98 -6.98 -15.30 9.53
C ASN A 98 -6.79 -14.48 10.82
N LYS A 99 -5.56 -14.42 11.28
CA LYS A 99 -5.20 -13.64 12.49
C LYS A 99 -3.97 -12.80 12.20
N VAL A 100 -3.86 -11.68 12.92
CA VAL A 100 -2.66 -10.87 12.92
C VAL A 100 -1.75 -11.34 14.03
N LEU A 101 -0.54 -11.77 13.68
CA LEU A 101 0.48 -12.19 14.62
C LEU A 101 1.62 -11.18 14.60
N TRP A 102 2.35 -11.10 15.70
CA TRP A 102 3.46 -10.15 15.84
C TRP A 102 4.74 -10.88 16.21
N ARG A 103 5.84 -10.35 15.72
CA ARG A 103 7.19 -10.79 16.12
C ARG A 103 8.03 -9.58 16.46
N ASP A 104 9.01 -9.79 17.33
CA ASP A 104 9.94 -8.75 17.76
C ASP A 104 11.27 -8.90 17.02
N ASN A 105 11.58 -7.92 16.17
CA ASN A 105 12.83 -7.90 15.42
C ASN A 105 13.94 -7.10 16.14
N ASP A 106 13.63 -6.48 17.28
CA ASP A 106 14.57 -5.68 18.04
C ASP A 106 15.67 -6.56 18.67
N THR A 107 15.28 -7.72 19.17
CA THR A 107 16.21 -8.68 19.78
C THR A 107 16.86 -9.63 18.77
N GLN A 108 16.46 -9.59 17.53
CA GLN A 108 16.82 -10.55 16.47
C GLN A 108 16.34 -11.99 16.72
N ASP A 109 15.55 -12.19 17.75
CA ASP A 109 14.89 -13.46 18.01
C ASP A 109 13.53 -13.49 17.36
N TYR A 110 13.36 -14.36 16.39
CA TYR A 110 12.09 -14.48 15.66
C TYR A 110 11.08 -15.33 16.41
N THR A 111 10.88 -15.03 17.67
CA THR A 111 9.88 -15.73 18.48
C THR A 111 8.53 -15.04 18.28
N PRO A 112 7.51 -15.72 17.79
CA PRO A 112 6.20 -15.12 17.63
C PRO A 112 5.65 -14.72 19.00
N ALA A 113 5.20 -13.47 19.10
CA ALA A 113 4.53 -13.00 20.30
C ALA A 113 3.02 -13.19 20.11
N TYR A 114 2.41 -13.95 20.95
CA TYR A 114 0.98 -14.24 20.91
C TYR A 114 0.20 -13.41 21.92
#